data_976046877f78a14f706c2b5777c14812
#
_entry.id   976046877f78a14f706c2b5777c14812
#
_cell.length_a   1.000
_cell.length_b   1.000
_cell.length_c   1.000
_cell.angle_alpha   90.00
_cell.angle_beta   90.00
_cell.angle_gamma   90.00
#
_symmetry.space_group_name_H-M   'P 1'
#
loop_
_entity.id
_entity.type
_entity.pdbx_description
1 polymer ?
#
loop_
_entity_poly.entity_id
_entity_poly.type
_entity_poly.pdbx_seq_one_letter_code
_entity_poly.pdbx_strand_id
1 'polypeptide(L)'
;MRCMSEVPKPDAATAARFRAVVLPHLDAAHGFARWLTRDPVLAQDLTQEAMLRALRYFHAFRGDEARPWLLRIVRNTWSDLRARRGMNDRPLDEIGERPTDVPDPEQSALAGDRRRQIASALAALPAEAREILVLREIEDLSYKHIAAVLDLPVGTVMSRLARAREKLAAELTGRLGRRGHGLPDL
;
A
#
# COMPACT_ATOMS: atom_id res chain seq x y z
N MET A 1 -5.35 -31.71 -12.00
CA MET A 1 -5.28 -30.86 -13.22
C MET A 1 -6.54 -29.99 -13.26
N ARG A 2 -6.48 -28.77 -12.70
CA ARG A 2 -7.59 -27.80 -12.87
C ARG A 2 -7.31 -27.03 -14.15
N CYS A 3 -8.23 -27.19 -15.13
CA CYS A 3 -8.23 -26.42 -16.36
C CYS A 3 -8.03 -24.94 -16.06
N MET A 4 -7.00 -24.36 -16.66
CA MET A 4 -6.87 -22.93 -16.82
C MET A 4 -8.03 -22.49 -17.72
N SER A 5 -9.14 -22.08 -17.12
CA SER A 5 -10.25 -21.47 -17.86
C SER A 5 -9.68 -20.24 -18.56
N GLU A 6 -9.68 -20.31 -19.87
CA GLU A 6 -9.31 -19.24 -20.79
C GLU A 6 -10.10 -17.99 -20.40
N VAL A 7 -9.41 -16.96 -19.93
CA VAL A 7 -10.03 -15.69 -19.56
C VAL A 7 -10.56 -15.09 -20.87
N PRO A 8 -11.86 -14.89 -21.02
CA PRO A 8 -12.39 -14.30 -22.22
C PRO A 8 -11.74 -12.92 -22.42
N LYS A 9 -11.16 -12.72 -23.60
CA LYS A 9 -10.55 -11.46 -24.00
C LYS A 9 -11.63 -10.37 -23.86
N PRO A 10 -11.41 -9.30 -23.06
CA PRO A 10 -12.42 -8.26 -22.92
C PRO A 10 -12.73 -7.68 -24.29
N ASP A 11 -14.00 -7.44 -24.59
CA ASP A 11 -14.41 -6.73 -25.80
C ASP A 11 -13.84 -5.30 -25.81
N ALA A 12 -13.85 -4.66 -26.98
CA ALA A 12 -13.27 -3.33 -27.15
C ALA A 12 -13.93 -2.27 -26.22
N ALA A 13 -15.24 -2.39 -25.98
CA ALA A 13 -15.98 -1.48 -25.11
C ALA A 13 -15.57 -1.65 -23.63
N THR A 14 -15.48 -2.88 -23.14
CA THR A 14 -15.00 -3.21 -21.80
C THR A 14 -13.56 -2.74 -21.60
N ALA A 15 -12.68 -2.95 -22.60
CA ALA A 15 -11.30 -2.50 -22.54
C ALA A 15 -11.19 -0.96 -22.52
N ALA A 16 -12.00 -0.25 -23.29
CA ALA A 16 -12.06 1.21 -23.28
C ALA A 16 -12.54 1.74 -21.92
N ARG A 17 -13.62 1.16 -21.37
CA ARG A 17 -14.14 1.52 -20.06
C ARG A 17 -13.12 1.23 -18.95
N PHE A 18 -12.43 0.11 -18.97
CA PHE A 18 -11.36 -0.22 -18.02
C PHE A 18 -10.25 0.83 -18.05
N ARG A 19 -9.80 1.22 -19.25
CA ARG A 19 -8.78 2.27 -19.39
C ARG A 19 -9.24 3.60 -18.81
N ALA A 20 -10.46 4.01 -19.07
CA ALA A 20 -10.97 5.29 -18.56
C ALA A 20 -11.18 5.30 -17.04
N VAL A 21 -11.57 4.16 -16.45
CA VAL A 21 -12.01 4.10 -15.05
C VAL A 21 -10.91 3.60 -14.11
N VAL A 22 -10.08 2.65 -14.52
CA VAL A 22 -9.12 1.97 -13.65
C VAL A 22 -7.69 2.45 -13.86
N LEU A 23 -7.23 2.67 -15.09
CA LEU A 23 -5.86 3.08 -15.35
C LEU A 23 -5.45 4.41 -14.70
N PRO A 24 -6.32 5.42 -14.50
CA PRO A 24 -5.95 6.63 -13.75
C PRO A 24 -5.49 6.36 -12.30
N HIS A 25 -5.77 5.18 -11.76
CA HIS A 25 -5.39 4.78 -10.41
C HIS A 25 -4.18 3.83 -10.35
N LEU A 26 -3.46 3.66 -11.48
CA LEU A 26 -2.29 2.78 -11.55
C LEU A 26 -1.19 3.21 -10.57
N ASP A 27 -0.92 4.52 -10.48
CA ASP A 27 0.11 5.05 -9.58
C ASP A 27 -0.25 4.81 -8.11
N ALA A 28 -1.51 4.96 -7.73
CA ALA A 28 -2.00 4.62 -6.40
C ALA A 28 -1.83 3.12 -6.09
N ALA A 29 -2.15 2.25 -7.06
CA ALA A 29 -1.96 0.81 -6.92
C ALA A 29 -0.49 0.44 -6.75
N HIS A 30 0.41 1.03 -7.56
CA HIS A 30 1.85 0.81 -7.45
C HIS A 30 2.43 1.37 -6.14
N GLY A 31 2.04 2.59 -5.78
CA GLY A 31 2.43 3.21 -4.50
C GLY A 31 2.04 2.33 -3.31
N PHE A 32 0.81 1.85 -3.28
CA PHE A 32 0.34 0.95 -2.23
C PHE A 32 1.07 -0.40 -2.23
N ALA A 33 1.32 -0.98 -3.41
CA ALA A 33 2.11 -2.21 -3.54
C ALA A 33 3.54 -2.03 -2.99
N ARG A 34 4.19 -0.89 -3.20
CA ARG A 34 5.50 -0.56 -2.62
C ARG A 34 5.48 -0.55 -1.08
N TRP A 35 4.43 0.02 -0.49
CA TRP A 35 4.26 0.02 0.96
C TRP A 35 4.02 -1.38 1.54
N LEU A 36 3.30 -2.23 0.81
CA LEU A 36 3.03 -3.60 1.23
C LEU A 36 4.27 -4.50 1.14
N THR A 37 5.00 -4.43 0.02
CA THR A 37 6.11 -5.35 -0.29
C THR A 37 7.44 -4.89 0.29
N ARG A 38 7.68 -3.57 0.39
CA ARG A 38 8.96 -2.95 0.74
C ARG A 38 10.11 -3.34 -0.22
N ASP A 39 9.78 -3.85 -1.38
CA ASP A 39 10.68 -4.27 -2.44
C ASP A 39 10.14 -3.72 -3.78
N PRO A 40 10.94 -2.93 -4.52
CA PRO A 40 10.46 -2.28 -5.75
C PRO A 40 10.17 -3.30 -6.86
N VAL A 41 10.94 -4.38 -6.97
CA VAL A 41 10.73 -5.42 -7.98
C VAL A 41 9.44 -6.19 -7.68
N LEU A 42 9.28 -6.60 -6.41
CA LEU A 42 8.08 -7.30 -5.97
C LEU A 42 6.83 -6.41 -6.05
N ALA A 43 6.97 -5.11 -5.82
CA ALA A 43 5.87 -4.16 -5.99
C ALA A 43 5.41 -4.06 -7.44
N GLN A 44 6.34 -4.08 -8.39
CA GLN A 44 6.03 -4.08 -9.81
C GLN A 44 5.27 -5.36 -10.21
N ASP A 45 5.77 -6.53 -9.79
CA ASP A 45 5.12 -7.82 -10.05
C ASP A 45 3.69 -7.86 -9.44
N LEU A 46 3.57 -7.41 -8.18
CA LEU A 46 2.29 -7.32 -7.48
C LEU A 46 1.31 -6.41 -8.22
N THR A 47 1.79 -5.26 -8.69
CA THR A 47 0.96 -4.30 -9.43
C THR A 47 0.48 -4.91 -10.75
N GLN A 48 1.36 -5.56 -11.51
CA GLN A 48 0.98 -6.25 -12.75
C GLN A 48 -0.08 -7.32 -12.52
N GLU A 49 0.15 -8.21 -11.55
CA GLU A 49 -0.81 -9.27 -11.23
C GLU A 49 -2.16 -8.70 -10.76
N ALA A 50 -2.13 -7.63 -9.94
CA ALA A 50 -3.34 -6.96 -9.49
C ALA A 50 -4.11 -6.31 -10.66
N MET A 51 -3.42 -5.69 -11.62
CA MET A 51 -4.04 -5.11 -12.81
C MET A 51 -4.64 -6.17 -13.72
N LEU A 52 -3.99 -7.32 -13.90
CA LEU A 52 -4.54 -8.45 -14.64
C LEU A 52 -5.80 -9.00 -13.96
N ARG A 53 -5.80 -9.12 -12.64
CA ARG A 53 -6.99 -9.51 -11.85
C ARG A 53 -8.10 -8.45 -11.96
N ALA A 54 -7.75 -7.17 -11.86
CA ALA A 54 -8.70 -6.09 -12.03
C ALA A 54 -9.38 -6.15 -13.40
N LEU A 55 -8.63 -6.35 -14.48
CA LEU A 55 -9.19 -6.50 -15.82
C LEU A 55 -10.12 -7.73 -15.92
N ARG A 56 -9.71 -8.86 -15.36
CA ARG A 56 -10.49 -10.11 -15.33
C ARG A 56 -11.83 -9.94 -14.61
N TYR A 57 -11.84 -9.23 -13.49
CA TYR A 57 -13.02 -9.04 -12.65
C TYR A 57 -13.79 -7.74 -12.95
N PHE A 58 -13.36 -6.97 -13.94
CA PHE A 58 -13.96 -5.68 -14.26
C PHE A 58 -15.43 -5.78 -14.66
N HIS A 59 -15.85 -6.89 -15.24
CA HIS A 59 -17.25 -7.17 -15.56
C HIS A 59 -18.17 -7.17 -14.32
N ALA A 60 -17.62 -7.47 -13.15
CA ALA A 60 -18.33 -7.44 -11.86
C ALA A 60 -18.23 -6.09 -11.13
N PHE A 61 -17.42 -5.15 -11.64
CA PHE A 61 -17.32 -3.81 -11.07
C PHE A 61 -18.62 -3.03 -11.31
N ARG A 62 -19.33 -2.69 -10.23
CA ARG A 62 -20.61 -1.96 -10.23
C ARG A 62 -20.52 -0.65 -9.46
N GLY A 63 -19.36 -0.33 -8.86
CA GLY A 63 -19.17 0.86 -8.05
C GLY A 63 -18.84 2.11 -8.87
N ASP A 64 -19.00 3.26 -8.22
CA ASP A 64 -18.62 4.55 -8.79
C ASP A 64 -17.14 4.88 -8.51
N GLU A 65 -16.53 4.23 -7.50
CA GLU A 65 -15.17 4.52 -7.06
C GLU A 65 -14.22 3.35 -7.35
N ALA A 66 -13.50 3.45 -8.46
CA ALA A 66 -12.56 2.41 -8.89
C ALA A 66 -11.31 2.31 -8.01
N ARG A 67 -10.87 3.41 -7.38
CA ARG A 67 -9.64 3.44 -6.59
C ARG A 67 -9.71 2.50 -5.37
N PRO A 68 -10.68 2.58 -4.46
CA PRO A 68 -10.79 1.63 -3.35
C PRO A 68 -10.95 0.18 -3.82
N TRP A 69 -11.70 -0.05 -4.88
CA TRP A 69 -11.87 -1.37 -5.47
C TRP A 69 -10.54 -1.95 -5.97
N LEU A 70 -9.73 -1.14 -6.68
CA LEU A 70 -8.41 -1.56 -7.17
C LEU A 70 -7.44 -1.83 -6.01
N LEU A 71 -7.39 -0.95 -4.98
CA LEU A 71 -6.52 -1.14 -3.81
C LEU A 71 -6.90 -2.40 -3.02
N ARG A 72 -8.18 -2.76 -2.95
CA ARG A 72 -8.62 -4.06 -2.41
C ARG A 72 -8.05 -5.23 -3.21
N ILE A 73 -8.04 -5.14 -4.54
CA ILE A 73 -7.45 -6.18 -5.40
C ILE A 73 -5.95 -6.28 -5.15
N VAL A 74 -5.22 -5.17 -5.06
CA VAL A 74 -3.78 -5.15 -4.74
C VAL A 74 -3.52 -5.86 -3.40
N ARG A 75 -4.26 -5.50 -2.35
CA ARG A 75 -4.14 -6.11 -1.03
C ARG A 75 -4.40 -7.61 -1.04
N ASN A 76 -5.49 -8.05 -1.68
CA ASN A 76 -5.83 -9.46 -1.77
C ASN A 76 -4.79 -10.24 -2.57
N THR A 77 -4.28 -9.67 -3.67
CA THR A 77 -3.21 -10.26 -4.47
C THR A 77 -1.94 -10.41 -3.64
N TRP A 78 -1.61 -9.43 -2.81
CA TRP A 78 -0.47 -9.51 -1.88
C TRP A 78 -0.65 -10.63 -0.85
N SER A 79 -1.82 -10.74 -0.24
CA SER A 79 -2.14 -11.81 0.71
C SER A 79 -1.96 -13.20 0.09
N ASP A 80 -2.49 -13.40 -1.13
CA ASP A 80 -2.33 -14.65 -1.86
C ASP A 80 -0.85 -14.96 -2.18
N LEU A 81 -0.10 -13.93 -2.59
CA LEU A 81 1.31 -14.07 -2.94
C LEU A 81 2.15 -14.48 -1.73
N ARG A 82 1.87 -13.88 -0.56
CA ARG A 82 2.50 -14.24 0.71
C ARG A 82 2.19 -15.68 1.12
N ALA A 83 0.93 -16.07 1.03
CA ALA A 83 0.50 -17.43 1.35
C ALA A 83 1.23 -18.47 0.47
N ARG A 84 1.32 -18.22 -0.85
CA ARG A 84 2.01 -19.12 -1.79
C ARG A 84 3.51 -19.23 -1.55
N ARG A 85 4.15 -18.16 -1.08
CA ARG A 85 5.60 -18.12 -0.79
C ARG A 85 5.96 -18.64 0.60
N GLY A 86 5.01 -19.12 1.39
CA GLY A 86 5.24 -19.55 2.77
C GLY A 86 5.70 -18.41 3.69
N MET A 87 5.40 -17.16 3.32
CA MET A 87 5.83 -15.97 4.06
C MET A 87 4.84 -15.61 5.19
N ASN A 88 3.80 -16.42 5.41
CA ASN A 88 2.77 -16.14 6.41
C ASN A 88 3.27 -16.25 7.85
N ASP A 89 4.29 -17.10 8.09
CA ASP A 89 4.87 -17.33 9.42
C ASP A 89 5.99 -16.33 9.78
N ARG A 90 6.42 -15.52 8.82
CA ARG A 90 7.39 -14.44 9.09
C ARG A 90 6.63 -13.16 9.43
N PRO A 91 6.94 -12.50 10.55
CA PRO A 91 6.47 -11.15 10.79
C PRO A 91 6.79 -10.30 9.57
N LEU A 92 5.83 -9.48 9.12
CA LEU A 92 6.04 -8.59 7.97
C LEU A 92 7.29 -7.70 8.12
N ASP A 93 7.77 -7.56 9.34
CA ASP A 93 8.94 -6.74 9.71
C ASP A 93 10.27 -7.40 9.34
N GLU A 94 10.30 -8.72 9.08
CA GLU A 94 11.53 -9.45 8.66
C GLU A 94 11.72 -9.48 7.13
N ILE A 95 10.74 -9.01 6.36
CA ILE A 95 10.82 -9.01 4.90
C ILE A 95 11.41 -7.67 4.46
N GLY A 96 12.74 -7.64 4.37
CA GLY A 96 13.51 -6.60 3.70
C GLY A 96 13.76 -5.34 4.53
N GLU A 97 14.89 -5.31 5.21
CA GLU A 97 15.59 -4.08 5.58
C GLU A 97 16.19 -3.43 4.33
N ARG A 98 15.37 -2.86 3.46
CA ARG A 98 15.87 -1.90 2.47
C ARG A 98 15.15 -0.59 2.63
N PRO A 99 15.90 0.52 2.78
CA PRO A 99 15.32 1.84 2.68
C PRO A 99 14.58 1.91 1.35
N THR A 100 13.29 2.13 1.40
CA THR A 100 12.51 2.38 0.20
C THR A 100 12.99 3.72 -0.32
N ASP A 101 13.68 3.76 -1.45
CA ASP A 101 13.85 4.98 -2.23
C ASP A 101 12.45 5.44 -2.60
N VAL A 102 11.91 6.34 -1.80
CA VAL A 102 10.72 7.10 -2.17
C VAL A 102 11.18 7.98 -3.34
N PRO A 103 10.53 7.89 -4.53
CA PRO A 103 10.90 8.76 -5.64
C PRO A 103 10.86 10.20 -5.17
N ASP A 104 11.99 10.88 -5.23
CA ASP A 104 12.11 12.30 -4.97
C ASP A 104 11.71 13.05 -6.24
N PRO A 105 10.60 13.81 -6.27
CA PRO A 105 10.47 14.90 -7.20
C PRO A 105 11.23 16.08 -6.61
N GLU A 106 12.03 16.73 -7.40
CA GLU A 106 12.81 17.95 -7.13
C GLU A 106 12.02 19.01 -6.35
N GLN A 107 11.99 18.94 -5.04
CA GLN A 107 11.46 19.98 -4.17
C GLN A 107 12.31 20.09 -2.91
N SER A 108 12.87 21.26 -2.72
CA SER A 108 13.68 21.78 -1.61
C SER A 108 14.20 20.76 -0.59
N ALA A 109 15.51 20.75 -0.33
CA ALA A 109 16.21 19.81 0.54
C ALA A 109 15.51 19.56 1.92
N LEU A 110 14.93 20.59 2.51
CA LEU A 110 14.20 20.51 3.79
C LEU A 110 12.86 19.75 3.70
N ALA A 111 12.12 19.90 2.60
CA ALA A 111 10.89 19.14 2.39
C ALA A 111 11.18 17.66 2.07
N GLY A 112 12.27 17.39 1.35
CA GLY A 112 12.78 16.05 1.08
C GLY A 112 13.20 15.32 2.37
N ASP A 113 13.87 16.02 3.29
CA ASP A 113 14.27 15.45 4.59
C ASP A 113 13.07 15.07 5.45
N ARG A 114 12.06 15.93 5.53
CA ARG A 114 10.84 15.64 6.29
C ARG A 114 10.07 14.47 5.69
N ARG A 115 9.95 14.39 4.35
CA ARG A 115 9.34 13.25 3.66
C ARG A 115 10.09 11.96 3.92
N ARG A 116 11.42 11.95 3.84
CA ARG A 116 12.27 10.80 4.17
C ARG A 116 12.09 10.35 5.62
N GLN A 117 11.99 11.27 6.56
CA GLN A 117 11.74 10.97 7.97
C GLN A 117 10.39 10.28 8.19
N ILE A 118 9.32 10.81 7.59
CA ILE A 118 7.97 10.22 7.69
C ILE A 118 7.96 8.83 7.03
N ALA A 119 8.51 8.69 5.82
CA ALA A 119 8.59 7.42 5.13
C ALA A 119 9.36 6.37 5.93
N SER A 120 10.49 6.77 6.54
CA SER A 120 11.28 5.89 7.40
C SER A 120 10.57 5.54 8.71
N ALA A 121 9.79 6.46 9.29
CA ALA A 121 8.99 6.16 10.48
C ALA A 121 7.83 5.21 10.15
N LEU A 122 7.14 5.43 9.01
CA LEU A 122 6.10 4.51 8.52
C LEU A 122 6.68 3.12 8.25
N ALA A 123 7.87 3.04 7.64
CA ALA A 123 8.53 1.77 7.36
C ALA A 123 8.88 0.98 8.64
N ALA A 124 9.12 1.65 9.76
CA ALA A 124 9.40 1.00 11.04
C ALA A 124 8.15 0.48 11.76
N LEU A 125 6.95 0.87 11.31
CA LEU A 125 5.71 0.41 11.93
C LEU A 125 5.40 -1.06 11.57
N PRO A 126 4.71 -1.79 12.48
CA PRO A 126 4.11 -3.08 12.13
C PRO A 126 3.25 -2.96 10.88
N ALA A 127 3.25 -4.00 10.05
CA ALA A 127 2.61 -3.96 8.75
C ALA A 127 1.15 -3.53 8.77
N GLU A 128 0.35 -4.03 9.72
CA GLU A 128 -1.07 -3.64 9.82
C GLU A 128 -1.25 -2.15 10.16
N ALA A 129 -0.37 -1.60 11.01
CA ALA A 129 -0.41 -0.19 11.37
C ALA A 129 0.03 0.69 10.18
N ARG A 130 1.04 0.27 9.44
CA ARG A 130 1.51 0.93 8.23
C ARG A 130 0.44 0.90 7.14
N GLU A 131 -0.14 -0.27 6.86
CA GLU A 131 -1.15 -0.46 5.82
C GLU A 131 -2.34 0.49 6.02
N ILE A 132 -2.90 0.55 7.22
CA ILE A 132 -4.07 1.38 7.49
C ILE A 132 -3.76 2.88 7.42
N LEU A 133 -2.54 3.30 7.85
CA LEU A 133 -2.09 4.69 7.72
C LEU A 133 -1.86 5.08 6.27
N VAL A 134 -1.25 4.21 5.47
CA VAL A 134 -1.06 4.47 4.03
C VAL A 134 -2.40 4.67 3.35
N LEU A 135 -3.38 3.79 3.59
CA LEU A 135 -4.72 3.92 3.03
C LEU A 135 -5.42 5.21 3.44
N ARG A 136 -5.20 5.70 4.68
CA ARG A 136 -5.83 6.92 5.18
C ARG A 136 -5.08 8.19 4.79
N GLU A 137 -3.77 8.25 5.07
CA GLU A 137 -2.99 9.50 5.02
C GLU A 137 -2.33 9.73 3.65
N ILE A 138 -2.08 8.69 2.88
CA ILE A 138 -1.46 8.78 1.55
C ILE A 138 -2.52 8.62 0.46
N GLU A 139 -3.38 7.59 0.59
CA GLU A 139 -4.42 7.30 -0.40
C GLU A 139 -5.73 8.06 -0.11
N ASP A 140 -5.81 8.82 0.99
CA ASP A 140 -6.97 9.64 1.42
C ASP A 140 -8.33 8.92 1.35
N LEU A 141 -8.34 7.63 1.67
CA LEU A 141 -9.58 6.87 1.67
C LEU A 141 -10.45 7.20 2.88
N SER A 142 -11.77 7.21 2.67
CA SER A 142 -12.73 7.27 3.77
C SER A 142 -12.66 6.01 4.65
N TYR A 143 -13.09 6.10 5.91
CA TYR A 143 -13.14 4.93 6.81
C TYR A 143 -13.98 3.78 6.25
N LYS A 144 -15.05 4.09 5.53
CA LYS A 144 -15.89 3.10 4.84
C LYS A 144 -15.10 2.38 3.74
N HIS A 145 -14.31 3.11 2.96
CA HIS A 145 -13.48 2.50 1.91
C HIS A 145 -12.34 1.68 2.49
N ILE A 146 -11.67 2.18 3.55
CA ILE A 146 -10.64 1.41 4.26
C ILE A 146 -11.23 0.11 4.82
N ALA A 147 -12.42 0.17 5.42
CA ALA A 147 -13.13 -1.00 5.90
C ALA A 147 -13.37 -2.04 4.79
N ALA A 148 -13.77 -1.58 3.60
CA ALA A 148 -13.96 -2.44 2.43
C ALA A 148 -12.64 -3.00 1.87
N VAL A 149 -11.55 -2.22 1.86
CA VAL A 149 -10.22 -2.66 1.40
C VAL A 149 -9.63 -3.70 2.35
N LEU A 150 -9.74 -3.48 3.67
CA LEU A 150 -9.14 -4.32 4.69
C LEU A 150 -10.03 -5.49 5.14
N ASP A 151 -11.27 -5.52 4.67
CA ASP A 151 -12.31 -6.47 5.13
C ASP A 151 -12.51 -6.43 6.65
N LEU A 152 -12.71 -5.22 7.18
CA LEU A 152 -12.85 -4.93 8.61
C LEU A 152 -14.11 -4.10 8.89
N PRO A 153 -14.73 -4.24 10.08
CA PRO A 153 -15.76 -3.31 10.52
C PRO A 153 -15.22 -1.87 10.64
N VAL A 154 -16.04 -0.86 10.31
CA VAL A 154 -15.65 0.56 10.37
C VAL A 154 -15.16 0.97 11.77
N GLY A 155 -15.81 0.47 12.85
CA GLY A 155 -15.37 0.71 14.22
C GLY A 155 -13.95 0.16 14.50
N THR A 156 -13.60 -0.97 13.88
CA THR A 156 -12.24 -1.53 13.96
C THR A 156 -11.24 -0.67 13.20
N VAL A 157 -11.62 -0.12 12.05
CA VAL A 157 -10.78 0.83 11.30
C VAL A 157 -10.46 2.06 12.16
N MET A 158 -11.47 2.66 12.81
CA MET A 158 -11.28 3.82 13.68
C MET A 158 -10.30 3.54 14.82
N SER A 159 -10.49 2.43 15.55
CA SER A 159 -9.62 2.07 16.68
C SER A 159 -8.21 1.69 16.24
N ARG A 160 -8.03 1.00 15.10
CA ARG A 160 -6.71 0.67 14.54
C ARG A 160 -5.98 1.91 14.07
N LEU A 161 -6.66 2.87 13.42
CA LEU A 161 -6.08 4.15 13.01
C LEU A 161 -5.58 4.97 14.20
N ALA A 162 -6.36 5.04 15.28
CA ALA A 162 -5.93 5.74 16.49
C ALA A 162 -4.61 5.16 17.03
N ARG A 163 -4.56 3.84 17.23
CA ARG A 163 -3.34 3.16 17.71
C ARG A 163 -2.16 3.28 16.73
N ALA A 164 -2.43 3.24 15.42
CA ALA A 164 -1.38 3.37 14.41
C ALA A 164 -0.77 4.79 14.41
N ARG A 165 -1.58 5.83 14.61
CA ARG A 165 -1.12 7.22 14.75
C ARG A 165 -0.28 7.40 16.02
N GLU A 166 -0.68 6.81 17.14
CA GLU A 166 0.12 6.82 18.38
C GLU A 166 1.50 6.19 18.16
N LYS A 167 1.55 5.03 17.51
CA LYS A 167 2.81 4.38 17.17
C LYS A 167 3.68 5.23 16.24
N LEU A 168 3.08 5.85 15.21
CA LEU A 168 3.82 6.74 14.30
C LEU A 168 4.38 7.95 15.04
N ALA A 169 3.60 8.57 15.92
CA ALA A 169 4.06 9.69 16.75
C ALA A 169 5.23 9.31 17.65
N ALA A 170 5.16 8.14 18.29
CA ALA A 170 6.26 7.62 19.12
C ALA A 170 7.54 7.39 18.30
N GLU A 171 7.43 6.80 17.10
CA GLU A 171 8.57 6.60 16.18
C GLU A 171 9.21 7.92 15.76
N LEU A 172 8.40 8.92 15.40
CA LEU A 172 8.90 10.25 15.00
C LEU A 172 9.59 10.95 16.16
N THR A 173 9.01 10.92 17.36
CA THR A 173 9.60 11.55 18.56
C THR A 173 10.92 10.86 18.96
N GLY A 174 10.96 9.53 18.95
CA GLY A 174 12.17 8.77 19.26
C GLY A 174 13.33 9.02 18.28
N ARG A 175 13.03 9.34 17.02
CA ARG A 175 14.04 9.70 16.01
C ARG A 175 14.56 11.13 16.16
N LEU A 176 13.70 12.06 16.57
CA LEU A 176 14.11 13.44 16.84
C LEU A 176 15.00 13.52 18.08
N GLY A 177 14.69 12.76 19.15
CA GLY A 177 15.52 12.69 20.37
C GLY A 177 16.91 12.11 20.10
N ARG A 178 17.06 11.15 19.21
CA ARG A 178 18.36 10.56 18.85
C ARG A 178 19.27 11.50 18.04
N ARG A 179 18.72 12.48 17.32
CA ARG A 179 19.50 13.48 16.58
C ARG A 179 19.98 14.64 17.45
N GLY A 180 19.32 14.89 18.59
CA GLY A 180 19.69 15.96 19.54
C GLY A 180 20.89 15.64 20.44
N HIS A 181 21.39 14.39 20.48
CA HIS A 181 22.51 13.98 21.34
C HIS A 181 23.87 13.91 20.63
N GLY A 182 23.97 14.44 19.43
CA GLY A 182 25.21 14.48 18.65
C GLY A 182 25.85 15.88 18.59
N LEU A 183 25.89 16.63 19.67
CA LEU A 183 26.83 17.74 19.81
C LEU A 183 28.15 17.16 20.31
N PRO A 184 29.27 17.31 19.59
CA PRO A 184 30.58 17.00 20.17
C PRO A 184 30.85 18.00 21.28
N ASP A 185 31.16 17.48 22.46
CA ASP A 185 31.77 18.26 23.54
C ASP A 185 33.08 18.84 23.00
N LEU A 186 33.13 20.18 22.95
CA LEU A 186 34.36 20.94 22.74
C LEU A 186 35.19 21.02 24.04
#